data_d4e722b1cd1fae3cb30ca81ad9d6ff9e
#
_entry.id   d4e722b1cd1fae3cb30ca81ad9d6ff9e
#
_cell.length_a   1.000
_cell.length_b   1.000
_cell.length_c   1.000
_cell.angle_alpha   90.00
_cell.angle_beta   90.00
_cell.angle_gamma   90.00
#
_symmetry.space_group_name_H-M   'P 1'
#
loop_
_entity.id
_entity.type
_entity.pdbx_description
1 polymer ?
#
loop_
_entity_poly.entity_id
_entity_poly.type
_entity_poly.pdbx_seq_one_letter_code
_entity_poly.pdbx_strand_id
1 'polypeptide(L)'
;MDKPTGLLVIPTPKKEKRTLTSILNEEFKSRGAEYNLHPCHRLDRETSGLIIYAKGKSAQKKIVELFRQKKIIKAYTAFVQGHLKEHKGIIKNPVEGQNAATSYEVIESKKDFDIVKVMPSTGRTNQIRIHFKELGHPLVGERKFAFRKDYKLKAKRVCLHAEILRFTHPVTNEAVDLSCALAQDLEKFLKTPPD
;
A
#
# COMPACT_ATOMS: atom_id res chain seq x y z
N MET A 1 10.44 -3.52 6.19
CA MET A 1 10.89 -4.27 5.00
C MET A 1 10.13 -3.82 3.77
N ASP A 2 10.67 -4.00 2.59
CA ASP A 2 9.98 -3.76 1.32
C ASP A 2 9.29 -5.06 0.84
N LYS A 3 7.96 -5.01 0.69
CA LYS A 3 7.15 -6.15 0.26
C LYS A 3 7.11 -6.21 -1.27
N PRO A 4 7.46 -7.33 -1.90
CA PRO A 4 7.25 -7.50 -3.33
C PRO A 4 5.76 -7.54 -3.68
N THR A 5 5.42 -7.20 -4.93
CA THR A 5 4.06 -7.42 -5.46
C THR A 5 3.71 -8.91 -5.58
N GLY A 6 2.44 -9.23 -5.70
CA GLY A 6 1.94 -10.59 -5.94
C GLY A 6 1.79 -11.45 -4.69
N LEU A 7 2.30 -11.03 -3.53
CA LEU A 7 2.33 -11.80 -2.30
C LEU A 7 1.33 -11.26 -1.25
N LEU A 8 0.51 -12.13 -0.68
CA LEU A 8 -0.33 -11.81 0.48
C LEU A 8 0.52 -11.65 1.74
N VAL A 9 0.15 -10.74 2.61
CA VAL A 9 0.79 -10.56 3.93
C VAL A 9 0.41 -11.70 4.87
N ILE A 10 -0.89 -12.00 4.96
CA ILE A 10 -1.49 -13.06 5.78
C ILE A 10 -2.49 -13.85 4.93
N PRO A 11 -2.86 -15.09 5.33
CA PRO A 11 -3.89 -15.84 4.63
C PRO A 11 -5.22 -15.10 4.59
N THR A 12 -5.98 -15.31 3.51
CA THR A 12 -7.39 -14.93 3.41
C THR A 12 -8.27 -16.09 3.89
N PRO A 13 -9.62 -15.96 3.92
CA PRO A 13 -10.51 -17.09 4.17
C PRO A 13 -10.29 -18.31 3.26
N LYS A 14 -9.62 -18.13 2.11
CA LYS A 14 -9.20 -19.23 1.22
C LYS A 14 -8.01 -20.04 1.73
N LYS A 15 -7.43 -19.64 2.90
CA LYS A 15 -6.36 -20.36 3.61
C LYS A 15 -5.10 -20.59 2.76
N GLU A 16 -4.64 -19.57 2.04
CA GLU A 16 -3.39 -19.68 1.27
C GLU A 16 -2.22 -20.05 2.20
N LYS A 17 -1.51 -21.13 1.85
CA LYS A 17 -0.41 -21.66 2.66
C LYS A 17 0.83 -20.75 2.59
N ARG A 18 1.09 -20.15 1.43
CA ARG A 18 2.29 -19.33 1.20
C ARG A 18 1.98 -17.83 1.24
N THR A 19 2.34 -17.18 2.33
CA THR A 19 2.19 -15.73 2.54
C THR A 19 3.53 -15.13 2.92
N LEU A 20 3.64 -13.79 2.86
CA LEU A 20 4.86 -13.12 3.31
C LEU A 20 5.21 -13.49 4.75
N THR A 21 4.20 -13.57 5.64
CA THR A 21 4.41 -13.93 7.04
C THR A 21 4.92 -15.37 7.19
N SER A 22 4.39 -16.34 6.43
CA SER A 22 4.89 -17.72 6.51
C SER A 22 6.33 -17.82 6.02
N ILE A 23 6.64 -17.21 4.87
CA ILE A 23 8.00 -17.22 4.29
C ILE A 23 9.02 -16.61 5.25
N LEU A 24 8.70 -15.44 5.82
CA LEU A 24 9.61 -14.77 6.76
C LEU A 24 9.84 -15.59 8.02
N ASN A 25 8.79 -16.19 8.58
CA ASN A 25 8.95 -17.00 9.79
C ASN A 25 9.72 -18.29 9.53
N GLU A 26 9.54 -18.93 8.36
CA GLU A 26 10.36 -20.07 7.94
C GLU A 26 11.85 -19.68 7.83
N GLU A 27 12.15 -18.57 7.16
CA GLU A 27 13.50 -18.06 6.98
C GLU A 27 14.16 -17.68 8.30
N PHE A 28 13.47 -16.94 9.17
CA PHE A 28 14.01 -16.52 10.46
C PHE A 28 14.24 -17.71 11.38
N LYS A 29 13.34 -18.70 11.38
CA LYS A 29 13.50 -19.94 12.14
C LYS A 29 14.71 -20.75 11.66
N SER A 30 14.93 -20.86 10.35
CA SER A 30 16.11 -21.54 9.79
C SER A 30 17.44 -20.85 10.15
N ARG A 31 17.39 -19.56 10.48
CA ARG A 31 18.53 -18.77 10.98
C ARG A 31 18.66 -18.77 12.51
N GLY A 32 17.91 -19.63 13.22
CA GLY A 32 17.98 -19.77 14.67
C GLY A 32 17.19 -18.69 15.46
N ALA A 33 16.27 -17.96 14.85
CA ALA A 33 15.48 -17.00 15.59
C ALA A 33 14.47 -17.68 16.54
N GLU A 34 14.49 -17.30 17.82
CA GLU A 34 13.60 -17.82 18.86
C GLU A 34 12.23 -17.11 18.90
N TYR A 35 12.02 -16.10 18.07
CA TYR A 35 10.79 -15.32 17.99
C TYR A 35 10.12 -15.44 16.64
N ASN A 36 8.79 -15.29 16.63
CA ASN A 36 8.05 -15.14 15.40
C ASN A 36 7.90 -13.67 15.00
N LEU A 37 7.93 -13.43 13.69
CA LEU A 37 7.61 -12.15 13.08
C LEU A 37 6.10 -12.01 12.93
N HIS A 38 5.57 -10.88 13.36
CA HIS A 38 4.15 -10.55 13.29
C HIS A 38 3.93 -9.29 12.46
N PRO A 39 3.07 -9.30 11.43
CA PRO A 39 2.76 -8.10 10.66
C PRO A 39 1.98 -7.12 11.53
N CYS A 40 2.37 -5.85 11.50
CA CYS A 40 1.70 -4.78 12.25
C CYS A 40 0.56 -4.12 11.47
N HIS A 41 0.59 -4.27 10.15
CA HIS A 41 -0.45 -3.86 9.21
C HIS A 41 -0.41 -4.75 7.97
N ARG A 42 -1.25 -4.45 6.99
CA ARG A 42 -1.28 -5.22 5.74
C ARG A 42 -1.20 -4.31 4.53
N LEU A 43 -0.67 -4.85 3.45
CA LEU A 43 -0.78 -4.34 2.09
C LEU A 43 -1.57 -5.36 1.26
N ASP A 44 -2.26 -4.89 0.23
CA ASP A 44 -2.94 -5.78 -0.71
C ASP A 44 -1.93 -6.66 -1.47
N ARG A 45 -2.39 -7.75 -2.06
CA ARG A 45 -1.54 -8.70 -2.80
C ARG A 45 -0.67 -7.98 -3.85
N GLU A 46 -1.28 -7.11 -4.65
CA GLU A 46 -0.61 -6.41 -5.76
C GLU A 46 0.15 -5.15 -5.33
N THR A 47 -0.11 -4.63 -4.12
CA THR A 47 0.62 -3.47 -3.60
C THR A 47 2.01 -3.88 -3.15
N SER A 48 3.03 -3.17 -3.60
CA SER A 48 4.43 -3.30 -3.16
C SER A 48 4.80 -2.23 -2.12
N GLY A 49 5.97 -2.33 -1.51
CA GLY A 49 6.55 -1.30 -0.66
C GLY A 49 6.56 -1.61 0.84
N LEU A 50 6.71 -0.58 1.64
CA LEU A 50 7.00 -0.68 3.06
C LEU A 50 5.90 -1.35 3.88
N ILE A 51 6.31 -2.34 4.66
CA ILE A 51 5.48 -3.01 5.66
C ILE A 51 6.28 -3.23 6.96
N ILE A 52 5.61 -3.06 8.10
CA ILE A 52 6.21 -3.24 9.42
C ILE A 52 5.91 -4.64 9.95
N TYR A 53 6.97 -5.35 10.31
CA TYR A 53 6.90 -6.57 11.11
C TYR A 53 7.53 -6.34 12.48
N ALA A 54 6.90 -6.89 13.51
CA ALA A 54 7.41 -6.84 14.86
C ALA A 54 8.01 -8.21 15.26
N LYS A 55 9.09 -8.18 16.02
CA LYS A 55 9.68 -9.36 16.68
C LYS A 55 8.84 -9.67 17.92
N GLY A 56 7.95 -10.66 17.81
CA GLY A 56 7.07 -11.09 18.90
C GLY A 56 5.78 -10.26 19.04
N LYS A 57 4.80 -10.84 19.74
CA LYS A 57 3.44 -10.28 19.93
C LYS A 57 3.43 -8.99 20.77
N SER A 58 4.33 -8.85 21.74
CA SER A 58 4.39 -7.66 22.59
C SER A 58 4.73 -6.42 21.78
N ALA A 59 5.79 -6.49 20.97
CA ALA A 59 6.18 -5.40 20.06
C ALA A 59 5.09 -5.12 19.01
N GLN A 60 4.46 -6.18 18.46
CA GLN A 60 3.33 -6.01 17.52
C GLN A 60 2.21 -5.18 18.12
N LYS A 61 1.77 -5.49 19.36
CA LYS A 61 0.68 -4.76 20.02
C LYS A 61 0.96 -3.25 20.13
N LYS A 62 2.21 -2.88 20.47
CA LYS A 62 2.62 -1.47 20.58
C LYS A 62 2.52 -0.73 19.24
N ILE A 63 3.00 -1.34 18.15
CA ILE A 63 2.93 -0.74 16.81
C ILE A 63 1.49 -0.70 16.28
N VAL A 64 0.71 -1.76 16.47
CA VAL A 64 -0.72 -1.77 16.08
C VAL A 64 -1.49 -0.66 16.78
N GLU A 65 -1.17 -0.36 18.05
CA GLU A 65 -1.78 0.75 18.78
C GLU A 65 -1.45 2.12 18.15
N LEU A 66 -0.22 2.32 17.65
CA LEU A 66 0.13 3.54 16.90
C LEU A 66 -0.71 3.69 15.61
N PHE A 67 -0.97 2.58 14.89
CA PHE A 67 -1.88 2.59 13.74
C PHE A 67 -3.31 2.96 14.15
N ARG A 68 -3.82 2.42 15.25
CA ARG A 68 -5.15 2.71 15.79
C ARG A 68 -5.28 4.17 16.18
N GLN A 69 -4.24 4.74 16.80
CA GLN A 69 -4.15 6.14 17.18
C GLN A 69 -3.85 7.09 16.02
N LYS A 70 -3.70 6.59 14.79
CA LYS A 70 -3.31 7.36 13.60
C LYS A 70 -1.98 8.10 13.74
N LYS A 71 -1.07 7.59 14.57
CA LYS A 71 0.28 8.16 14.82
C LYS A 71 1.33 7.69 13.80
N ILE A 72 0.93 6.85 12.83
CA ILE A 72 1.81 6.43 11.74
C ILE A 72 1.38 7.14 10.47
N ILE A 73 2.28 7.96 9.93
CA ILE A 73 2.11 8.60 8.63
C ILE A 73 2.49 7.59 7.56
N LYS A 74 1.62 7.42 6.57
CA LYS A 74 1.80 6.55 5.42
C LYS A 74 1.68 7.39 4.15
N ALA A 75 2.63 7.25 3.24
CA ALA A 75 2.44 7.77 1.90
C ALA A 75 2.69 6.68 0.86
N TYR A 76 1.89 6.73 -0.19
CA TYR A 76 1.93 5.81 -1.31
C TYR A 76 2.15 6.59 -2.58
N THR A 77 2.84 5.99 -3.54
CA THR A 77 2.84 6.43 -4.92
C THR A 77 1.82 5.57 -5.69
N ALA A 78 0.89 6.23 -6.36
CA ALA A 78 -0.15 5.62 -7.18
C ALA A 78 -0.13 6.21 -8.60
N PHE A 79 -0.38 5.39 -9.62
CA PHE A 79 -0.63 5.87 -10.97
C PHE A 79 -2.14 5.78 -11.20
N VAL A 80 -2.78 6.89 -11.53
CA VAL A 80 -4.22 6.98 -11.74
C VAL A 80 -4.53 7.27 -13.19
N GLN A 81 -5.55 6.64 -13.76
CA GLN A 81 -5.93 6.79 -15.16
C GLN A 81 -6.49 8.17 -15.47
N GLY A 82 -6.05 8.75 -16.58
CA GLY A 82 -6.42 10.10 -16.98
C GLY A 82 -5.82 11.17 -16.08
N HIS A 83 -6.43 12.34 -16.07
CA HIS A 83 -5.94 13.50 -15.32
C HIS A 83 -6.96 13.95 -14.29
N LEU A 84 -6.51 14.08 -13.05
CA LEU A 84 -7.31 14.57 -11.96
C LEU A 84 -7.60 16.08 -12.15
N LYS A 85 -8.86 16.46 -11.97
CA LYS A 85 -9.30 17.85 -12.11
C LYS A 85 -8.61 18.77 -11.10
N GLU A 86 -8.50 18.29 -9.87
CA GLU A 86 -7.83 18.98 -8.79
C GLU A 86 -6.49 18.33 -8.50
N HIS A 87 -5.40 19.10 -8.50
CA HIS A 87 -4.06 18.62 -8.22
C HIS A 87 -3.87 18.17 -6.75
N LYS A 88 -4.74 18.62 -5.84
CA LYS A 88 -4.76 18.22 -4.43
C LYS A 88 -6.20 18.07 -3.95
N GLY A 89 -6.43 17.07 -3.11
CA GLY A 89 -7.78 16.84 -2.60
C GLY A 89 -7.83 15.85 -1.45
N ILE A 90 -9.04 15.72 -0.90
CA ILE A 90 -9.36 14.73 0.15
C ILE A 90 -10.62 13.98 -0.26
N ILE A 91 -10.52 12.67 -0.39
CA ILE A 91 -11.63 11.76 -0.64
C ILE A 91 -12.12 11.25 0.72
N LYS A 92 -13.41 11.46 1.03
CA LYS A 92 -14.02 11.09 2.33
C LYS A 92 -15.15 10.07 2.18
N ASN A 93 -15.29 9.44 1.04
CA ASN A 93 -16.31 8.43 0.80
C ASN A 93 -16.13 7.23 1.73
N PRO A 94 -17.20 6.70 2.34
CA PRO A 94 -17.10 5.48 3.13
C PRO A 94 -16.64 4.29 2.28
N VAL A 95 -15.81 3.43 2.85
CA VAL A 95 -15.40 2.17 2.21
C VAL A 95 -16.06 1.02 2.97
N GLU A 96 -16.87 0.23 2.27
CA GLU A 96 -17.65 -0.88 2.86
C GLU A 96 -18.45 -0.42 4.10
N GLY A 97 -19.11 0.73 4.01
CA GLY A 97 -19.92 1.32 5.09
C GLY A 97 -19.12 1.91 6.26
N GLN A 98 -17.79 1.92 6.19
CA GLN A 98 -16.93 2.45 7.25
C GLN A 98 -16.28 3.78 6.84
N ASN A 99 -16.22 4.73 7.76
CA ASN A 99 -15.55 6.01 7.52
C ASN A 99 -14.13 5.81 7.01
N ALA A 100 -13.81 6.46 5.90
CA ALA A 100 -12.51 6.43 5.26
C ALA A 100 -12.13 7.83 4.78
N ALA A 101 -10.84 8.16 4.83
CA ALA A 101 -10.34 9.41 4.31
C ALA A 101 -8.94 9.21 3.69
N THR A 102 -8.77 9.77 2.49
CA THR A 102 -7.53 9.69 1.70
C THR A 102 -7.23 11.06 1.13
N SER A 103 -6.15 11.70 1.55
CA SER A 103 -5.63 12.89 0.88
C SER A 103 -4.70 12.49 -0.25
N TYR A 104 -4.65 13.33 -1.28
CA TYR A 104 -3.79 13.11 -2.43
C TYR A 104 -3.22 14.42 -2.98
N GLU A 105 -2.09 14.28 -3.69
CA GLU A 105 -1.43 15.34 -4.42
C GLU A 105 -0.86 14.78 -5.72
N VAL A 106 -1.19 15.39 -6.86
CA VAL A 106 -0.59 15.07 -8.16
C VAL A 106 0.87 15.55 -8.15
N ILE A 107 1.79 14.63 -8.34
CA ILE A 107 3.24 14.90 -8.37
C ILE A 107 3.68 15.18 -9.80
N GLU A 108 3.14 14.44 -10.77
CA GLU A 108 3.49 14.56 -12.17
C GLU A 108 2.34 14.06 -13.04
N SER A 109 2.07 14.75 -14.14
CA SER A 109 1.12 14.30 -15.18
C SER A 109 1.89 13.75 -16.37
N LYS A 110 1.56 12.52 -16.77
CA LYS A 110 2.03 11.86 -17.99
C LYS A 110 0.96 11.97 -19.07
N LYS A 111 1.22 11.47 -20.30
CA LYS A 111 0.29 11.57 -21.43
C LYS A 111 -1.15 11.08 -21.11
N ASP A 112 -1.28 9.95 -20.42
CA ASP A 112 -2.58 9.29 -20.21
C ASP A 112 -2.89 8.97 -18.73
N PHE A 113 -2.05 9.41 -17.77
CA PHE A 113 -2.21 9.16 -16.36
C PHE A 113 -1.46 10.17 -15.49
N ASP A 114 -1.89 10.31 -14.26
CA ASP A 114 -1.21 11.08 -13.24
C ASP A 114 -0.45 10.17 -12.26
N ILE A 115 0.74 10.63 -11.84
CA ILE A 115 1.49 10.09 -10.71
C ILE A 115 1.06 10.87 -9.47
N VAL A 116 0.54 10.17 -8.48
CA VAL A 116 -0.11 10.78 -7.32
C VAL A 116 0.51 10.28 -6.04
N LYS A 117 0.87 11.22 -5.16
CA LYS A 117 1.19 10.92 -3.76
C LYS A 117 -0.12 10.80 -2.99
N VAL A 118 -0.32 9.67 -2.31
CA VAL A 118 -1.56 9.34 -1.63
C VAL A 118 -1.29 9.09 -0.14
N MET A 119 -2.01 9.78 0.73
CA MET A 119 -1.84 9.72 2.18
C MET A 119 -3.17 9.34 2.86
N PRO A 120 -3.45 8.04 3.04
CA PRO A 120 -4.67 7.59 3.71
C PRO A 120 -4.55 7.77 5.23
N SER A 121 -5.49 8.52 5.83
CA SER A 121 -5.59 8.68 7.30
C SER A 121 -6.30 7.50 7.99
N THR A 122 -6.91 6.61 7.21
CA THR A 122 -7.53 5.35 7.63
C THR A 122 -6.89 4.17 6.89
N GLY A 123 -7.30 2.94 7.18
CA GLY A 123 -6.70 1.74 6.57
C GLY A 123 -7.73 0.67 6.22
N ARG A 124 -8.79 1.03 5.47
CA ARG A 124 -9.81 0.06 5.02
C ARG A 124 -9.27 -0.80 3.89
N THR A 125 -9.81 -2.00 3.75
CA THR A 125 -9.40 -2.92 2.67
C THR A 125 -9.61 -2.27 1.31
N ASN A 126 -8.59 -2.28 0.46
CA ASN A 126 -8.60 -1.65 -0.87
C ASN A 126 -8.98 -0.14 -0.90
N GLN A 127 -8.86 0.58 0.21
CA GLN A 127 -9.35 1.96 0.35
C GLN A 127 -8.91 2.88 -0.79
N ILE A 128 -7.63 2.96 -1.08
CA ILE A 128 -7.08 3.84 -2.14
C ILE A 128 -7.67 3.45 -3.49
N ARG A 129 -7.76 2.16 -3.79
CA ARG A 129 -8.29 1.62 -5.05
C ARG A 129 -9.76 1.99 -5.26
N ILE A 130 -10.58 1.87 -4.20
CA ILE A 130 -12.00 2.22 -4.21
C ILE A 130 -12.17 3.72 -4.36
N HIS A 131 -11.46 4.52 -3.58
CA HIS A 131 -11.56 5.98 -3.60
C HIS A 131 -11.25 6.56 -4.99
N PHE A 132 -10.15 6.16 -5.62
CA PHE A 132 -9.82 6.66 -6.96
C PHE A 132 -10.76 6.14 -8.05
N LYS A 133 -11.30 4.92 -7.91
CA LYS A 133 -12.36 4.44 -8.80
C LYS A 133 -13.63 5.30 -8.67
N GLU A 134 -14.02 5.68 -7.46
CA GLU A 134 -15.19 6.52 -7.22
C GLU A 134 -15.03 7.96 -7.73
N LEU A 135 -13.80 8.47 -7.77
CA LEU A 135 -13.47 9.73 -8.46
C LEU A 135 -13.55 9.63 -9.99
N GLY A 136 -13.77 8.44 -10.56
CA GLY A 136 -13.71 8.21 -12.00
C GLY A 136 -12.30 8.04 -12.57
N HIS A 137 -11.29 8.00 -11.71
CA HIS A 137 -9.87 7.85 -12.06
C HIS A 137 -9.27 6.60 -11.39
N PRO A 138 -9.66 5.37 -11.82
CA PRO A 138 -9.14 4.15 -11.21
C PRO A 138 -7.62 4.06 -11.34
N LEU A 139 -6.99 3.32 -10.46
CA LEU A 139 -5.56 3.09 -10.55
C LEU A 139 -5.22 2.34 -11.85
N VAL A 140 -4.09 2.69 -12.46
CA VAL A 140 -3.56 1.95 -13.61
C VAL A 140 -3.37 0.48 -13.21
N GLY A 141 -3.89 -0.43 -14.05
CA GLY A 141 -3.88 -1.88 -13.78
C GLY A 141 -4.95 -2.39 -12.82
N GLU A 142 -5.92 -1.53 -12.40
CA GLU A 142 -7.06 -1.97 -11.59
C GLU A 142 -7.96 -2.93 -12.38
N ARG A 143 -8.31 -4.09 -11.80
CA ARG A 143 -9.12 -5.13 -12.46
C ARG A 143 -10.33 -5.58 -11.64
N LYS A 144 -10.35 -5.20 -10.35
CA LYS A 144 -11.41 -5.64 -9.44
C LYS A 144 -12.55 -4.63 -9.32
N PHE A 145 -12.22 -3.34 -9.33
CA PHE A 145 -13.16 -2.26 -9.05
C PHE A 145 -13.50 -1.40 -10.25
N ALA A 146 -12.76 -1.52 -11.36
CA ALA A 146 -13.03 -0.77 -12.59
C ALA A 146 -13.45 -1.72 -13.73
N PHE A 147 -14.32 -1.25 -14.62
CA PHE A 147 -14.74 -2.02 -15.77
C PHE A 147 -13.68 -1.99 -16.89
N ARG A 148 -13.56 -3.08 -17.64
CA ARG A 148 -12.53 -3.25 -18.68
C ARG A 148 -12.52 -2.13 -19.75
N LYS A 149 -13.68 -1.49 -20.00
CA LYS A 149 -13.82 -0.32 -20.89
C LYS A 149 -13.15 0.96 -20.37
N ASP A 150 -12.87 1.02 -19.05
CA ASP A 150 -12.24 2.18 -18.41
C ASP A 150 -10.71 2.10 -18.46
N TYR A 151 -10.15 0.99 -19.00
CA TYR A 151 -8.72 0.77 -19.06
C TYR A 151 -8.11 1.28 -20.37
N LYS A 152 -7.60 2.50 -20.35
CA LYS A 152 -6.75 3.01 -21.43
C LYS A 152 -5.35 2.42 -21.36
N LEU A 153 -4.82 2.26 -20.14
CA LEU A 153 -3.47 1.73 -19.92
C LEU A 153 -3.52 0.34 -19.30
N LYS A 154 -2.71 -0.57 -19.84
CA LYS A 154 -2.58 -1.94 -19.35
C LYS A 154 -1.32 -2.06 -18.50
N ALA A 155 -1.49 -2.39 -17.22
CA ALA A 155 -0.39 -2.80 -16.36
C ALA A 155 -0.58 -4.25 -15.87
N LYS A 156 0.53 -4.92 -15.56
CA LYS A 156 0.50 -6.31 -15.05
C LYS A 156 -0.18 -6.43 -13.69
N ARG A 157 -0.19 -5.35 -12.92
CA ARG A 157 -0.78 -5.23 -11.57
C ARG A 157 -1.31 -3.82 -11.32
N VAL A 158 -1.98 -3.63 -10.20
CA VAL A 158 -2.34 -2.30 -9.70
C VAL A 158 -1.07 -1.49 -9.41
N CYS A 159 -0.94 -0.32 -10.04
CA CYS A 159 0.20 0.57 -9.87
C CYS A 159 0.07 1.35 -8.54
N LEU A 160 0.37 0.67 -7.45
CA LEU A 160 0.33 1.19 -6.08
C LEU A 160 1.54 0.71 -5.30
N HIS A 161 2.25 1.63 -4.66
CA HIS A 161 3.47 1.38 -3.90
C HIS A 161 3.46 2.15 -2.57
N ALA A 162 3.65 1.44 -1.46
CA ALA A 162 3.76 2.02 -0.13
C ALA A 162 5.19 2.57 0.06
N GLU A 163 5.38 3.86 -0.17
CA GLU A 163 6.70 4.47 -0.29
C GLU A 163 7.27 4.97 1.04
N ILE A 164 6.42 5.54 1.90
CA ILE A 164 6.87 6.21 3.13
C ILE A 164 6.11 5.70 4.35
N LEU A 165 6.84 5.47 5.43
CA LEU A 165 6.33 5.24 6.77
C LEU A 165 7.09 6.11 7.77
N ARG A 166 6.36 6.95 8.56
CA ARG A 166 6.93 7.79 9.61
C ARG A 166 6.18 7.61 10.91
N PHE A 167 6.89 7.41 12.01
CA PHE A 167 6.31 7.29 13.35
C PHE A 167 7.39 7.45 14.42
N THR A 168 6.96 7.65 15.67
CA THR A 168 7.87 7.56 16.82
C THR A 168 7.90 6.12 17.33
N HIS A 169 9.10 5.55 17.49
CA HIS A 169 9.25 4.17 17.95
C HIS A 169 8.73 4.02 19.39
N PRO A 170 7.79 3.06 19.65
CA PRO A 170 7.02 3.05 20.92
C PRO A 170 7.81 2.54 22.14
N VAL A 171 9.09 2.24 22.00
CA VAL A 171 9.96 1.80 23.09
C VAL A 171 11.15 2.74 23.27
N THR A 172 11.83 3.10 22.16
CA THR A 172 13.04 3.96 22.24
C THR A 172 12.70 5.44 22.14
N ASN A 173 11.45 5.80 21.76
CA ASN A 173 10.99 7.16 21.48
C ASN A 173 11.75 7.89 20.34
N GLU A 174 12.54 7.17 19.56
CA GLU A 174 13.23 7.71 18.40
C GLU A 174 12.27 7.93 17.23
N ALA A 175 12.52 8.96 16.45
CA ALA A 175 11.81 9.19 15.20
C ALA A 175 12.25 8.15 14.16
N VAL A 176 11.28 7.46 13.58
CA VAL A 176 11.48 6.51 12.48
C VAL A 176 10.95 7.13 11.20
N ASP A 177 11.83 7.40 10.25
CA ASP A 177 11.49 7.88 8.90
C ASP A 177 12.03 6.87 7.88
N LEU A 178 11.14 6.13 7.25
CA LEU A 178 11.47 5.10 6.30
C LEU A 178 10.90 5.44 4.93
N SER A 179 11.74 5.31 3.92
CA SER A 179 11.34 5.37 2.52
C SER A 179 11.93 4.19 1.75
N CYS A 180 11.28 3.77 0.68
CA CYS A 180 11.82 2.83 -0.29
C CYS A 180 11.64 3.34 -1.71
N ALA A 181 12.56 2.97 -2.58
CA ALA A 181 12.49 3.29 -4.01
C ALA A 181 11.24 2.66 -4.63
N LEU A 182 10.74 3.27 -5.70
CA LEU A 182 9.64 2.71 -6.48
C LEU A 182 10.01 1.32 -6.97
N ALA A 183 9.05 0.39 -6.94
CA ALA A 183 9.30 -0.97 -7.39
C ALA A 183 9.73 -1.01 -8.87
N GLN A 184 10.72 -1.84 -9.22
CA GLN A 184 11.34 -1.89 -10.55
C GLN A 184 10.35 -2.06 -11.71
N ASP A 185 9.25 -2.81 -11.51
CA ASP A 185 8.22 -2.98 -12.53
C ASP A 185 7.41 -1.69 -12.77
N LEU A 186 7.21 -0.87 -11.74
CA LEU A 186 6.60 0.45 -11.87
C LEU A 186 7.57 1.47 -12.48
N GLU A 187 8.86 1.42 -12.14
CA GLU A 187 9.87 2.25 -12.80
C GLU A 187 9.98 1.93 -14.31
N LYS A 188 9.93 0.63 -14.67
CA LYS A 188 9.90 0.21 -16.06
C LYS A 188 8.63 0.71 -16.77
N PHE A 189 7.49 0.66 -16.11
CA PHE A 189 6.24 1.20 -16.64
C PHE A 189 6.34 2.70 -16.93
N LEU A 190 7.00 3.49 -16.06
CA LEU A 190 7.21 4.93 -16.26
C LEU A 190 8.09 5.22 -17.49
N LYS A 191 9.10 4.38 -17.75
CA LYS A 191 10.01 4.55 -18.90
C LYS A 191 9.39 4.14 -20.23
N THR A 192 8.53 3.15 -20.23
CA THR A 192 7.90 2.59 -21.43
C THR A 192 6.46 2.20 -21.10
N PRO A 193 5.53 3.17 -20.96
CA PRO A 193 4.12 2.84 -20.78
C PRO A 193 3.65 2.03 -21.99
N PRO A 194 2.90 0.93 -21.81
CA PRO A 194 2.31 0.22 -22.93
C PRO A 194 1.25 1.10 -23.60
N ASP A 195 1.22 1.06 -24.91
CA ASP A 195 0.22 1.70 -25.76
C ASP A 195 -1.20 1.22 -25.45
#